data_a3e24aee48ce5bd0aa156ecb226fd649
#
_entry.id   a3e24aee48ce5bd0aa156ecb226fd649
#
_cell.length_a   1.000
_cell.length_b   1.000
_cell.length_c   1.000
_cell.angle_alpha   90.00
_cell.angle_beta   90.00
_cell.angle_gamma   90.00
#
_symmetry.space_group_name_H-M   'P 1'
#
loop_
_entity.id
_entity.type
_entity.pdbx_description
1 polymer ?
#
loop_
_entity_poly.entity_id
_entity_poly.type
_entity_poly.pdbx_seq_one_letter_code
_entity_poly.pdbx_strand_id
1 'polypeptide(L)'
;MSNVAHSKTPTLAGGDMTSQSTSDTPSAYDPASVEQRLYQRWMDAGYFTPKIDPSKKPFVVIQPPVNVTGELHLGHAQRATVEDALTRWHRMRGEPTLWLPGLDHAGIATQVVVERELATEGLTRHDLGREKFLERVWDWVGRSRGRIGEQHRRLGVSCDWSRETFTLDPGPSRAVRHTFVNLYKKGLVYRGERIINWCPRCSTALSDLEVEHQETTGSLYYIKYPLASGDGHLTVATTRPETLLGDTGVAVNAGDPRYKELVGREVVLPILGRRIPIVGDDAVETEFGTGALKVTPGHDPVDFELGERHGLPIITVLNLDGTMNAEAGTYEGMDRFKAREQIVADLEAQGLLEKVEDLQHSIGHCQRCTQIVEPLVSLQWFVQIQPLAKPALEVVRNGTVRILPERFSKVYENWMENLRDWCISRQLWWGHRIPVWYCNACGTEIVETDDPTVCPSCGSNDLRQDEDMLDTWFSSGLWPHSTLGWPDETESLK
;
A
#
# COMPACT_ATOMS: atom_id res chain seq x y z
N MET A 1 1.21 3.24 -109.73
CA MET A 1 -0.22 3.24 -110.06
C MET A 1 -0.99 3.30 -108.78
N SER A 2 -1.99 4.13 -108.70
CA SER A 2 -3.03 4.40 -107.65
C SER A 2 -2.62 5.33 -106.52
N ASN A 3 -3.16 6.48 -106.69
CA ASN A 3 -3.30 7.59 -105.66
C ASN A 3 -4.02 7.16 -104.44
N VAL A 4 -3.54 7.60 -103.28
CA VAL A 4 -4.37 7.67 -102.09
C VAL A 4 -4.35 9.12 -101.59
N ALA A 5 -5.53 9.68 -101.43
CA ALA A 5 -5.80 11.05 -101.07
C ALA A 5 -5.52 11.32 -99.60
N HIS A 6 -4.90 12.47 -99.33
CA HIS A 6 -4.74 13.01 -97.97
C HIS A 6 -6.07 13.69 -97.49
N SER A 7 -6.64 13.18 -96.39
CA SER A 7 -7.71 13.85 -95.67
C SER A 7 -7.11 14.79 -94.60
N LYS A 8 -7.45 16.04 -94.65
CA LYS A 8 -7.07 17.07 -93.68
C LYS A 8 -7.85 16.85 -92.41
N THR A 9 -7.16 16.68 -91.27
CA THR A 9 -7.71 16.72 -89.90
C THR A 9 -7.90 18.14 -89.47
N PRO A 10 -9.00 18.51 -88.74
CA PRO A 10 -9.18 19.84 -88.28
C PRO A 10 -8.40 20.06 -86.94
N THR A 11 -7.74 21.21 -86.87
CA THR A 11 -7.03 21.72 -85.71
C THR A 11 -8.02 22.11 -84.68
N LEU A 12 -8.04 21.41 -83.52
CA LEU A 12 -8.78 21.84 -82.33
C LEU A 12 -7.93 22.92 -81.62
N ALA A 13 -8.60 24.03 -81.27
CA ALA A 13 -8.05 25.17 -80.56
C ALA A 13 -7.60 24.75 -79.17
N GLY A 14 -6.40 25.20 -78.79
CA GLY A 14 -5.87 25.00 -77.43
C GLY A 14 -6.71 25.69 -76.40
N GLY A 15 -7.40 24.93 -75.59
CA GLY A 15 -7.96 25.38 -74.33
C GLY A 15 -6.87 25.38 -73.26
N ASP A 16 -6.67 26.50 -72.63
CA ASP A 16 -5.81 26.72 -71.50
C ASP A 16 -6.24 25.77 -70.36
N MET A 17 -5.45 24.70 -70.16
CA MET A 17 -5.56 23.90 -68.94
C MET A 17 -4.88 24.68 -67.83
N THR A 18 -5.68 25.53 -67.16
CA THR A 18 -5.30 26.06 -65.85
C THR A 18 -4.85 24.95 -64.96
N SER A 19 -3.60 25.01 -64.54
CA SER A 19 -2.99 24.15 -63.52
C SER A 19 -3.90 24.08 -62.29
N GLN A 20 -4.57 22.95 -62.07
CA GLN A 20 -5.12 22.66 -60.73
C GLN A 20 -3.93 22.63 -59.79
N SER A 21 -3.96 23.54 -58.81
CA SER A 21 -3.00 23.59 -57.74
C SER A 21 -2.94 22.21 -57.06
N THR A 22 -1.81 21.56 -57.18
CA THR A 22 -1.45 20.45 -56.28
C THR A 22 -1.59 21.02 -54.88
N SER A 23 -2.58 20.57 -54.13
CA SER A 23 -2.69 20.91 -52.71
C SER A 23 -1.36 20.50 -52.09
N ASP A 24 -0.59 21.48 -51.63
CA ASP A 24 0.62 21.29 -50.87
C ASP A 24 0.26 20.46 -49.64
N THR A 25 0.45 19.17 -49.74
CA THR A 25 0.37 18.28 -48.55
C THR A 25 1.51 18.72 -47.65
N PRO A 26 1.26 19.14 -46.42
CA PRO A 26 2.32 19.55 -45.50
C PRO A 26 3.40 18.48 -45.42
N SER A 27 4.66 18.86 -45.49
CA SER A 27 5.82 17.93 -45.49
C SER A 27 6.01 17.23 -44.16
N ALA A 28 5.32 17.70 -43.10
CA ALA A 28 5.37 17.14 -41.75
C ALA A 28 3.95 16.92 -41.23
N TYR A 29 3.77 15.86 -40.45
CA TYR A 29 2.54 15.58 -39.74
C TYR A 29 2.32 16.65 -38.63
N ASP A 30 1.15 17.32 -38.63
CA ASP A 30 0.73 18.24 -37.58
C ASP A 30 -0.31 17.54 -36.68
N PRO A 31 0.08 17.01 -35.52
CA PRO A 31 -0.82 16.29 -34.62
C PRO A 31 -1.96 17.19 -34.11
N ALA A 32 -1.71 18.48 -33.87
CA ALA A 32 -2.70 19.40 -33.28
C ALA A 32 -3.94 19.59 -34.17
N SER A 33 -3.75 19.58 -35.49
CA SER A 33 -4.85 19.75 -36.46
C SER A 33 -5.68 18.47 -36.70
N VAL A 34 -5.13 17.28 -36.31
CA VAL A 34 -5.70 15.98 -36.72
C VAL A 34 -6.21 15.20 -35.51
N GLU A 35 -5.39 15.02 -34.46
CA GLU A 35 -5.61 14.01 -33.44
C GLU A 35 -6.88 14.26 -32.61
N GLN A 36 -7.08 15.48 -32.13
CA GLN A 36 -8.25 15.80 -31.29
C GLN A 36 -9.56 15.58 -32.06
N ARG A 37 -9.62 16.00 -33.33
CA ARG A 37 -10.79 15.83 -34.20
C ARG A 37 -11.09 14.35 -34.49
N LEU A 38 -10.06 13.55 -34.74
CA LEU A 38 -10.22 12.11 -34.98
C LEU A 38 -10.66 11.39 -33.72
N TYR A 39 -10.07 11.73 -32.58
CA TYR A 39 -10.42 11.12 -31.31
C TYR A 39 -11.88 11.41 -30.94
N GLN A 40 -12.34 12.68 -31.10
CA GLN A 40 -13.73 13.05 -30.87
C GLN A 40 -14.67 12.26 -31.79
N ARG A 41 -14.32 12.13 -33.08
CA ARG A 41 -15.11 11.32 -34.04
C ARG A 41 -15.25 9.85 -33.59
N TRP A 42 -14.19 9.25 -33.03
CA TRP A 42 -14.25 7.88 -32.52
C TRP A 42 -15.16 7.76 -31.30
N MET A 43 -15.10 8.73 -30.43
CA MET A 43 -15.97 8.84 -29.26
C MET A 43 -17.45 8.97 -29.66
N ASP A 44 -17.76 9.92 -30.55
CA ASP A 44 -19.13 10.18 -31.02
C ASP A 44 -19.72 8.97 -31.76
N ALA A 45 -18.89 8.21 -32.46
CA ALA A 45 -19.29 6.98 -33.14
C ALA A 45 -19.45 5.76 -32.21
N GLY A 46 -19.10 5.89 -30.92
CA GLY A 46 -19.20 4.81 -29.94
C GLY A 46 -18.28 3.61 -30.18
N TYR A 47 -17.16 3.82 -30.89
CA TYR A 47 -16.25 2.70 -31.26
C TYR A 47 -15.56 2.04 -30.09
N PHE A 48 -15.50 2.69 -28.93
CA PHE A 48 -14.84 2.17 -27.75
C PHE A 48 -15.77 1.37 -26.83
N THR A 49 -17.09 1.50 -27.02
CA THR A 49 -18.10 0.78 -26.24
C THR A 49 -18.44 -0.53 -26.90
N PRO A 50 -18.20 -1.68 -26.26
CA PRO A 50 -18.49 -2.98 -26.85
C PRO A 50 -19.99 -3.25 -26.94
N LYS A 51 -20.37 -4.06 -27.94
CA LYS A 51 -21.69 -4.71 -27.98
C LYS A 51 -21.51 -6.14 -27.47
N ILE A 52 -22.29 -6.51 -26.46
CA ILE A 52 -22.29 -7.87 -25.93
C ILE A 52 -22.80 -8.82 -27.00
N ASP A 53 -22.02 -9.85 -27.30
CA ASP A 53 -22.36 -10.93 -28.24
C ASP A 53 -22.05 -12.28 -27.59
N PRO A 54 -23.05 -12.97 -27.02
CA PRO A 54 -22.84 -14.24 -26.34
C PRO A 54 -22.30 -15.37 -27.22
N SER A 55 -22.37 -15.21 -28.54
CA SER A 55 -21.83 -16.21 -29.50
C SER A 55 -20.31 -16.10 -29.68
N LYS A 56 -19.66 -15.04 -29.16
CA LYS A 56 -18.25 -14.78 -29.30
C LYS A 56 -17.57 -14.70 -27.94
N LYS A 57 -16.31 -15.13 -27.89
CA LYS A 57 -15.46 -14.94 -26.71
C LYS A 57 -15.12 -13.46 -26.55
N PRO A 58 -15.43 -12.82 -25.42
CA PRO A 58 -15.04 -11.44 -25.17
C PRO A 58 -13.56 -11.33 -24.88
N PHE A 59 -12.99 -10.15 -25.16
CA PHE A 59 -11.68 -9.71 -24.68
C PHE A 59 -11.91 -8.52 -23.72
N VAL A 60 -11.50 -8.67 -22.48
CA VAL A 60 -11.69 -7.65 -21.45
C VAL A 60 -10.35 -7.24 -20.85
N VAL A 61 -10.07 -5.96 -20.89
CA VAL A 61 -8.96 -5.33 -20.16
C VAL A 61 -9.55 -4.42 -19.10
N ILE A 62 -9.20 -4.69 -17.85
CA ILE A 62 -9.54 -3.82 -16.73
C ILE A 62 -8.26 -3.06 -16.39
N GLN A 63 -8.24 -1.78 -16.69
CA GLN A 63 -7.08 -0.94 -16.45
C GLN A 63 -6.77 -0.92 -14.95
N PRO A 64 -5.53 -1.24 -14.51
CA PRO A 64 -5.13 -0.94 -13.15
C PRO A 64 -5.43 0.52 -12.82
N PRO A 65 -6.20 0.81 -11.77
CA PRO A 65 -6.66 2.16 -11.51
C PRO A 65 -5.48 3.09 -11.21
N VAL A 66 -5.46 4.24 -11.86
CA VAL A 66 -4.36 5.22 -11.71
C VAL A 66 -4.58 6.05 -10.47
N ASN A 67 -3.54 6.18 -9.63
CA ASN A 67 -3.56 7.02 -8.45
C ASN A 67 -3.78 8.49 -8.80
N VAL A 68 -4.71 9.17 -8.12
CA VAL A 68 -5.00 10.59 -8.32
C VAL A 68 -3.97 11.51 -7.62
N THR A 69 -2.70 11.17 -7.73
CA THR A 69 -1.59 11.85 -7.03
C THR A 69 -0.83 12.87 -7.88
N GLY A 70 -1.18 12.96 -9.17
CA GLY A 70 -0.53 13.91 -10.09
C GLY A 70 -0.69 13.52 -11.55
N GLU A 71 0.25 13.97 -12.37
CA GLU A 71 0.28 13.73 -13.82
C GLU A 71 0.78 12.31 -14.15
N LEU A 72 0.38 11.84 -15.34
CA LEU A 72 0.90 10.59 -15.89
C LEU A 72 2.37 10.74 -16.29
N HIS A 73 3.14 9.69 -16.09
CA HIS A 73 4.53 9.59 -16.54
C HIS A 73 4.68 8.54 -17.65
N LEU A 74 5.88 8.41 -18.25
CA LEU A 74 6.15 7.50 -19.35
C LEU A 74 5.78 6.04 -19.08
N GLY A 75 5.90 5.58 -17.81
CA GLY A 75 5.47 4.22 -17.45
C GLY A 75 3.97 4.00 -17.64
N HIS A 76 3.14 4.99 -17.32
CA HIS A 76 1.70 4.96 -17.61
C HIS A 76 1.42 4.94 -19.11
N ALA A 77 2.15 5.75 -19.89
CA ALA A 77 2.00 5.80 -21.34
C ALA A 77 2.40 4.45 -21.99
N GLN A 78 3.50 3.84 -21.55
CA GLN A 78 3.95 2.53 -22.03
C GLN A 78 2.89 1.44 -21.77
N ARG A 79 2.39 1.36 -20.53
CA ARG A 79 1.34 0.41 -20.16
C ARG A 79 0.10 0.61 -21.03
N ALA A 80 -0.42 1.84 -21.07
CA ALA A 80 -1.62 2.16 -21.86
C ALA A 80 -1.45 1.83 -23.34
N THR A 81 -0.27 2.08 -23.93
CA THR A 81 0.01 1.77 -25.34
C THR A 81 -0.05 0.27 -25.60
N VAL A 82 0.50 -0.56 -24.72
CA VAL A 82 0.46 -2.03 -24.86
C VAL A 82 -0.97 -2.55 -24.74
N GLU A 83 -1.70 -2.09 -23.73
CA GLU A 83 -3.11 -2.44 -23.52
C GLU A 83 -3.98 -2.02 -24.70
N ASP A 84 -3.75 -0.80 -25.24
CA ASP A 84 -4.49 -0.28 -26.39
C ASP A 84 -4.22 -1.04 -27.68
N ALA A 85 -2.96 -1.42 -27.93
CA ALA A 85 -2.60 -2.23 -29.09
C ALA A 85 -3.34 -3.57 -29.10
N LEU A 86 -3.40 -4.27 -27.97
CA LEU A 86 -4.15 -5.53 -27.82
C LEU A 86 -5.65 -5.30 -27.99
N THR A 87 -6.18 -4.27 -27.35
CA THR A 87 -7.59 -3.91 -27.42
C THR A 87 -8.03 -3.62 -28.85
N ARG A 88 -7.27 -2.82 -29.60
CA ARG A 88 -7.52 -2.52 -31.01
C ARG A 88 -7.43 -3.76 -31.88
N TRP A 89 -6.44 -4.62 -31.65
CA TRP A 89 -6.28 -5.86 -32.38
C TRP A 89 -7.51 -6.78 -32.24
N HIS A 90 -8.01 -6.97 -31.01
CA HIS A 90 -9.22 -7.77 -30.75
C HIS A 90 -10.47 -7.16 -31.37
N ARG A 91 -10.63 -5.81 -31.34
CA ARG A 91 -11.72 -5.13 -32.06
C ARG A 91 -11.66 -5.34 -33.57
N MET A 92 -10.46 -5.27 -34.16
CA MET A 92 -10.27 -5.53 -35.61
C MET A 92 -10.64 -6.98 -35.99
N ARG A 93 -10.54 -7.93 -35.07
CA ARG A 93 -11.00 -9.32 -35.24
C ARG A 93 -12.52 -9.46 -35.10
N GLY A 94 -13.22 -8.41 -34.73
CA GLY A 94 -14.68 -8.43 -34.51
C GLY A 94 -15.09 -9.13 -33.22
N GLU A 95 -14.21 -9.19 -32.23
CA GLU A 95 -14.48 -9.73 -30.91
C GLU A 95 -15.10 -8.64 -30.02
N PRO A 96 -16.10 -8.96 -29.15
CA PRO A 96 -16.57 -8.03 -28.13
C PRO A 96 -15.41 -7.62 -27.22
N THR A 97 -15.04 -6.36 -27.27
CA THR A 97 -13.80 -5.91 -26.60
C THR A 97 -14.10 -4.74 -25.68
N LEU A 98 -13.91 -4.94 -24.39
CA LEU A 98 -14.07 -3.94 -23.34
C LEU A 98 -12.70 -3.56 -22.77
N TRP A 99 -12.41 -2.28 -22.71
CA TRP A 99 -11.31 -1.74 -21.92
C TRP A 99 -11.85 -0.70 -20.93
N LEU A 100 -11.84 -1.05 -19.64
CA LEU A 100 -12.37 -0.22 -18.54
C LEU A 100 -11.29 0.73 -18.03
N PRO A 101 -11.47 2.05 -18.11
CA PRO A 101 -10.60 3.02 -17.46
C PRO A 101 -10.94 3.14 -15.97
N GLY A 102 -9.93 3.40 -15.15
CA GLY A 102 -10.12 3.54 -13.72
C GLY A 102 -9.12 4.44 -13.01
N LEU A 103 -9.57 4.96 -11.87
CA LEU A 103 -8.81 5.82 -10.99
C LEU A 103 -8.86 5.30 -9.55
N ASP A 104 -7.72 5.38 -8.87
CA ASP A 104 -7.60 5.00 -7.47
C ASP A 104 -7.57 6.24 -6.57
N HIS A 105 -8.31 6.19 -5.47
CA HIS A 105 -8.27 7.24 -4.44
C HIS A 105 -6.93 7.33 -3.72
N ALA A 106 -6.14 6.24 -3.73
CA ALA A 106 -4.76 6.18 -3.24
C ALA A 106 -4.59 6.79 -1.84
N GLY A 107 -5.33 6.28 -0.85
CA GLY A 107 -5.50 6.78 0.50
C GLY A 107 -4.35 7.63 1.06
N ILE A 108 -3.27 6.98 1.52
CA ILE A 108 -2.10 7.68 2.10
C ILE A 108 -1.47 8.64 1.09
N ALA A 109 -1.30 8.20 -0.17
CA ALA A 109 -0.54 8.97 -1.16
C ALA A 109 -1.25 10.29 -1.50
N THR A 110 -2.56 10.27 -1.74
CA THR A 110 -3.37 11.46 -2.03
C THR A 110 -3.42 12.39 -0.83
N GLN A 111 -3.61 11.84 0.39
CA GLN A 111 -3.59 12.64 1.61
C GLN A 111 -2.25 13.37 1.79
N VAL A 112 -1.11 12.68 1.60
CA VAL A 112 0.23 13.28 1.70
C VAL A 112 0.45 14.38 0.67
N VAL A 113 -0.05 14.21 -0.56
CA VAL A 113 0.06 15.25 -1.60
C VAL A 113 -0.72 16.50 -1.21
N VAL A 114 -1.95 16.35 -0.72
CA VAL A 114 -2.77 17.50 -0.27
C VAL A 114 -2.18 18.16 0.98
N GLU A 115 -1.62 17.38 1.93
CA GLU A 115 -0.89 17.93 3.07
C GLU A 115 0.33 18.74 2.66
N ARG A 116 1.05 18.33 1.60
CA ARG A 116 2.16 19.10 1.04
C ARG A 116 1.67 20.42 0.40
N GLU A 117 0.53 20.39 -0.30
CA GLU A 117 -0.09 21.63 -0.84
C GLU A 117 -0.44 22.57 0.31
N LEU A 118 -1.10 22.10 1.37
CA LEU A 118 -1.41 22.90 2.56
C LEU A 118 -0.17 23.47 3.25
N ALA A 119 0.90 22.69 3.33
CA ALA A 119 2.15 23.16 3.93
C ALA A 119 2.76 24.38 3.20
N THR A 120 2.53 24.53 1.90
CA THR A 120 2.92 25.74 1.15
C THR A 120 2.11 26.98 1.56
N GLU A 121 0.93 26.77 2.15
CA GLU A 121 0.07 27.81 2.71
C GLU A 121 0.35 28.05 4.22
N GLY A 122 1.28 27.30 4.81
CA GLY A 122 1.60 27.33 6.24
C GLY A 122 0.55 26.63 7.11
N LEU A 123 -0.26 25.76 6.54
CA LEU A 123 -1.36 25.06 7.20
C LEU A 123 -1.09 23.56 7.31
N THR A 124 -1.68 22.94 8.33
CA THR A 124 -1.77 21.48 8.50
C THR A 124 -3.22 21.02 8.36
N ARG A 125 -3.44 19.71 8.17
CA ARG A 125 -4.81 19.14 8.19
C ARG A 125 -5.53 19.40 9.52
N HIS A 126 -4.78 19.46 10.62
CA HIS A 126 -5.35 19.69 11.96
C HIS A 126 -5.86 21.11 12.15
N ASP A 127 -5.24 22.10 11.49
CA ASP A 127 -5.71 23.50 11.52
C ASP A 127 -7.04 23.66 10.78
N LEU A 128 -7.27 22.86 9.72
CA LEU A 128 -8.52 22.87 8.97
C LEU A 128 -9.64 22.05 9.63
N GLY A 129 -9.28 20.95 10.31
CA GLY A 129 -10.23 19.92 10.72
C GLY A 129 -10.65 19.02 9.55
N ARG A 130 -11.26 17.85 9.89
CA ARG A 130 -11.52 16.76 8.92
C ARG A 130 -12.39 17.18 7.75
N GLU A 131 -13.48 17.88 7.97
CA GLU A 131 -14.44 18.25 6.92
C GLU A 131 -13.79 19.13 5.85
N LYS A 132 -13.19 20.26 6.26
CA LYS A 132 -12.53 21.19 5.33
C LYS A 132 -11.31 20.57 4.64
N PHE A 133 -10.61 19.69 5.33
CA PHE A 133 -9.51 18.92 4.72
C PHE A 133 -10.04 18.01 3.61
N LEU A 134 -11.14 17.30 3.83
CA LEU A 134 -11.77 16.45 2.81
C LEU A 134 -12.28 17.27 1.61
N GLU A 135 -12.79 18.48 1.82
CA GLU A 135 -13.14 19.39 0.71
C GLU A 135 -11.92 19.68 -0.18
N ARG A 136 -10.75 19.96 0.43
CA ARG A 136 -9.48 20.18 -0.30
C ARG A 136 -9.04 18.92 -1.04
N VAL A 137 -9.21 17.74 -0.45
CA VAL A 137 -8.90 16.47 -1.12
C VAL A 137 -9.80 16.25 -2.33
N TRP A 138 -11.11 16.50 -2.22
CA TRP A 138 -12.03 16.37 -3.35
C TRP A 138 -11.74 17.36 -4.47
N ASP A 139 -11.34 18.60 -4.17
CA ASP A 139 -10.88 19.57 -5.17
C ASP A 139 -9.62 19.09 -5.89
N TRP A 140 -8.67 18.54 -5.16
CA TRP A 140 -7.48 17.92 -5.74
C TRP A 140 -7.85 16.76 -6.67
N VAL A 141 -8.72 15.86 -6.23
CA VAL A 141 -9.19 14.71 -7.01
C VAL A 141 -9.85 15.16 -8.30
N GLY A 142 -10.72 16.16 -8.24
CA GLY A 142 -11.38 16.71 -9.42
C GLY A 142 -10.39 17.23 -10.46
N ARG A 143 -9.38 17.98 -10.04
CA ARG A 143 -8.30 18.48 -10.91
C ARG A 143 -7.46 17.35 -11.51
N SER A 144 -7.05 16.39 -10.68
CA SER A 144 -6.21 15.26 -11.09
C SER A 144 -6.94 14.32 -12.04
N ARG A 145 -8.20 13.98 -11.76
CA ARG A 145 -9.06 13.14 -12.61
C ARG A 145 -9.21 13.75 -14.01
N GLY A 146 -9.53 15.04 -14.09
CA GLY A 146 -9.64 15.75 -15.36
C GLY A 146 -8.36 15.67 -16.18
N ARG A 147 -7.21 15.92 -15.55
CA ARG A 147 -5.89 15.93 -16.21
C ARG A 147 -5.45 14.55 -16.67
N ILE A 148 -5.61 13.52 -15.85
CA ILE A 148 -5.31 12.14 -16.20
C ILE A 148 -6.15 11.70 -17.40
N GLY A 149 -7.46 11.98 -17.38
CA GLY A 149 -8.35 11.68 -18.50
C GLY A 149 -7.95 12.40 -19.80
N GLU A 150 -7.55 13.67 -19.73
CA GLU A 150 -7.04 14.42 -20.88
C GLU A 150 -5.74 13.81 -21.42
N GLN A 151 -4.78 13.49 -20.57
CA GLN A 151 -3.51 12.87 -20.97
C GLN A 151 -3.72 11.52 -21.68
N HIS A 152 -4.61 10.67 -21.17
CA HIS A 152 -4.98 9.41 -21.82
C HIS A 152 -5.64 9.65 -23.19
N ARG A 153 -6.55 10.63 -23.33
CA ARG A 153 -7.18 10.95 -24.60
C ARG A 153 -6.18 11.49 -25.61
N ARG A 154 -5.22 12.30 -25.18
CA ARG A 154 -4.13 12.79 -26.05
C ARG A 154 -3.20 11.68 -26.50
N LEU A 155 -2.99 10.65 -25.66
CA LEU A 155 -2.26 9.45 -26.04
C LEU A 155 -3.04 8.57 -27.04
N GLY A 156 -4.32 8.84 -27.25
CA GLY A 156 -5.19 8.09 -28.17
C GLY A 156 -5.78 6.82 -27.58
N VAL A 157 -5.77 6.68 -26.25
CA VAL A 157 -6.26 5.49 -25.53
C VAL A 157 -7.73 5.22 -25.82
N SER A 158 -8.05 4.00 -26.26
CA SER A 158 -9.40 3.63 -26.72
C SER A 158 -10.25 2.93 -25.65
N CYS A 159 -10.23 3.46 -24.42
CA CYS A 159 -11.06 2.97 -23.33
C CYS A 159 -12.55 3.28 -23.53
N ASP A 160 -13.42 2.52 -22.93
CA ASP A 160 -14.84 2.87 -22.78
C ASP A 160 -15.02 3.91 -21.67
N TRP A 161 -14.92 5.18 -22.04
CA TRP A 161 -15.03 6.30 -21.11
C TRP A 161 -16.40 6.44 -20.44
N SER A 162 -17.46 5.83 -20.99
CA SER A 162 -18.78 5.81 -20.36
C SER A 162 -18.81 4.96 -19.08
N ARG A 163 -17.77 4.12 -18.90
CA ARG A 163 -17.58 3.24 -17.74
C ARG A 163 -16.40 3.64 -16.87
N GLU A 164 -15.86 4.87 -17.04
CA GLU A 164 -14.81 5.34 -16.14
C GLU A 164 -15.26 5.25 -14.68
N THR A 165 -14.49 4.55 -13.87
CA THR A 165 -14.83 4.26 -12.48
C THR A 165 -13.72 4.77 -11.55
N PHE A 166 -14.12 5.34 -10.42
CA PHE A 166 -13.25 5.74 -9.33
C PHE A 166 -13.48 4.83 -8.12
N THR A 167 -12.43 4.45 -7.40
CA THR A 167 -12.54 3.49 -6.30
C THR A 167 -13.49 3.94 -5.18
N LEU A 168 -13.74 5.25 -5.01
CA LEU A 168 -14.72 5.79 -4.06
C LEU A 168 -16.10 6.06 -4.68
N ASP A 169 -16.35 5.69 -5.93
CA ASP A 169 -17.70 5.75 -6.49
C ASP A 169 -18.66 4.80 -5.73
N PRO A 170 -19.97 5.04 -5.75
CA PRO A 170 -20.95 4.25 -4.97
C PRO A 170 -20.89 2.74 -5.21
N GLY A 171 -20.67 2.30 -6.45
CA GLY A 171 -20.56 0.87 -6.80
C GLY A 171 -19.38 0.18 -6.10
N PRO A 172 -18.13 0.62 -6.36
CA PRO A 172 -16.95 0.10 -5.66
C PRO A 172 -17.02 0.24 -4.14
N SER A 173 -17.56 1.35 -3.61
CA SER A 173 -17.73 1.53 -2.17
C SER A 173 -18.67 0.49 -1.56
N ARG A 174 -19.75 0.15 -2.25
CA ARG A 174 -20.65 -0.93 -1.82
C ARG A 174 -19.96 -2.29 -1.87
N ALA A 175 -19.17 -2.55 -2.90
CA ALA A 175 -18.39 -3.78 -3.01
C ALA A 175 -17.39 -3.93 -1.84
N VAL A 176 -16.71 -2.86 -1.48
CA VAL A 176 -15.78 -2.81 -0.33
C VAL A 176 -16.50 -3.15 0.98
N ARG A 177 -17.63 -2.48 1.27
CA ARG A 177 -18.41 -2.75 2.49
C ARG A 177 -18.91 -4.18 2.53
N HIS A 178 -19.45 -4.67 1.41
CA HIS A 178 -19.94 -6.05 1.31
C HIS A 178 -18.82 -7.08 1.55
N THR A 179 -17.62 -6.85 1.01
CA THR A 179 -16.47 -7.72 1.22
C THR A 179 -16.04 -7.73 2.67
N PHE A 180 -15.91 -6.57 3.31
CA PHE A 180 -15.53 -6.47 4.71
C PHE A 180 -16.51 -7.24 5.61
N VAL A 181 -17.80 -6.95 5.48
CA VAL A 181 -18.86 -7.61 6.28
C VAL A 181 -18.88 -9.13 6.05
N ASN A 182 -18.70 -9.58 4.81
CA ASN A 182 -18.66 -11.00 4.49
C ASN A 182 -17.44 -11.71 5.10
N LEU A 183 -16.26 -11.09 5.05
CA LEU A 183 -15.05 -11.62 5.68
C LEU A 183 -15.17 -11.62 7.21
N TYR A 184 -15.74 -10.57 7.81
CA TYR A 184 -16.02 -10.51 9.23
C TYR A 184 -16.97 -11.64 9.68
N LYS A 185 -18.09 -11.83 8.98
CA LYS A 185 -19.06 -12.92 9.27
C LYS A 185 -18.44 -14.32 9.12
N LYS A 186 -17.40 -14.47 8.33
CA LYS A 186 -16.60 -15.71 8.19
C LYS A 186 -15.50 -15.85 9.23
N GLY A 187 -15.32 -14.89 10.13
CA GLY A 187 -14.25 -14.90 11.12
C GLY A 187 -12.85 -14.64 10.53
N LEU A 188 -12.78 -14.12 9.30
CA LEU A 188 -11.50 -13.82 8.62
C LEU A 188 -11.06 -12.37 8.82
N VAL A 189 -11.93 -11.49 9.27
CA VAL A 189 -11.58 -10.14 9.73
C VAL A 189 -11.74 -10.08 11.23
N TYR A 190 -10.74 -9.57 11.94
CA TYR A 190 -10.74 -9.42 13.39
C TYR A 190 -10.03 -8.13 13.81
N ARG A 191 -10.31 -7.69 15.03
CA ARG A 191 -9.62 -6.58 15.67
C ARG A 191 -8.71 -7.13 16.77
N GLY A 192 -7.44 -6.70 16.80
CA GLY A 192 -6.49 -7.22 17.77
C GLY A 192 -5.27 -6.35 17.96
N GLU A 193 -4.62 -6.51 19.08
CA GLU A 193 -3.31 -5.91 19.35
C GLU A 193 -2.23 -6.76 18.71
N ARG A 194 -1.49 -6.13 17.80
CA ARG A 194 -0.36 -6.75 17.12
C ARG A 194 0.72 -5.70 16.92
N ILE A 195 1.94 -6.15 16.72
CA ILE A 195 3.00 -5.28 16.25
C ILE A 195 2.78 -4.95 14.77
N ILE A 196 2.82 -3.67 14.45
CA ILE A 196 2.58 -3.14 13.10
C ILE A 196 3.70 -2.19 12.71
N ASN A 197 3.85 -1.98 11.40
CA ASN A 197 4.68 -0.90 10.88
C ASN A 197 3.94 0.43 11.06
N TRP A 198 4.50 1.36 11.81
CA TRP A 198 3.92 2.68 12.07
C TRP A 198 4.76 3.78 11.43
N CYS A 199 4.15 4.70 10.73
CA CYS A 199 4.81 5.90 10.23
C CYS A 199 4.53 7.11 11.14
N PRO A 200 5.50 7.61 11.92
CA PRO A 200 5.27 8.73 12.85
C PRO A 200 4.83 10.02 12.15
N ARG A 201 5.36 10.31 10.95
CA ARG A 201 5.01 11.51 10.19
C ARG A 201 3.61 11.42 9.56
N CYS A 202 3.24 10.28 8.97
CA CYS A 202 1.91 10.09 8.38
C CYS A 202 0.86 9.78 9.45
N SER A 203 1.30 9.44 10.68
CA SER A 203 0.46 9.06 11.84
C SER A 203 -0.52 7.94 11.48
N THR A 204 0.00 6.88 10.86
CA THR A 204 -0.81 5.74 10.41
C THR A 204 -0.01 4.45 10.35
N ALA A 205 -0.72 3.32 10.51
CA ALA A 205 -0.22 2.00 10.23
C ALA A 205 0.09 1.83 8.73
N LEU A 206 1.07 1.00 8.43
CA LEU A 206 1.49 0.61 7.08
C LEU A 206 1.45 -0.91 6.95
N SER A 207 1.10 -1.40 5.76
CA SER A 207 1.35 -2.79 5.38
C SER A 207 2.81 -2.98 4.97
N ASP A 208 3.27 -4.25 4.88
CA ASP A 208 4.64 -4.56 4.46
C ASP A 208 4.94 -4.03 3.04
N LEU A 209 3.94 -3.97 2.16
CA LEU A 209 4.06 -3.42 0.79
C LEU A 209 4.27 -1.91 0.74
N GLU A 210 3.97 -1.19 1.84
CA GLU A 210 4.12 0.25 1.95
C GLU A 210 5.44 0.66 2.64
N VAL A 211 6.29 -0.33 2.98
CA VAL A 211 7.61 -0.14 3.58
C VAL A 211 8.70 -0.47 2.56
N GLU A 212 9.55 0.51 2.27
CA GLU A 212 10.73 0.35 1.41
C GLU A 212 11.98 0.20 2.26
N HIS A 213 12.71 -0.89 2.04
CA HIS A 213 13.93 -1.15 2.76
C HIS A 213 15.14 -0.56 2.04
N GLN A 214 15.93 0.23 2.78
CA GLN A 214 17.13 0.89 2.27
C GLN A 214 18.35 0.41 3.04
N GLU A 215 19.36 -0.04 2.30
CA GLU A 215 20.67 -0.39 2.87
C GLU A 215 21.36 0.88 3.39
N THR A 216 21.80 0.83 4.64
CA THR A 216 22.48 1.94 5.30
C THR A 216 23.60 1.43 6.18
N THR A 217 24.62 2.28 6.37
CA THR A 217 25.64 2.07 7.39
C THR A 217 25.15 2.65 8.70
N GLY A 218 24.91 1.79 9.67
CA GLY A 218 24.55 2.16 11.03
C GLY A 218 25.59 1.69 12.03
N SER A 219 25.25 1.74 13.32
CA SER A 219 26.12 1.27 14.40
C SER A 219 25.48 0.14 15.17
N LEU A 220 26.28 -0.84 15.52
CA LEU A 220 25.91 -1.95 16.41
C LEU A 220 26.55 -1.68 17.78
N TYR A 221 25.72 -1.49 18.79
CA TYR A 221 26.11 -1.15 20.15
C TYR A 221 26.13 -2.41 21.01
N TYR A 222 27.26 -2.69 21.66
CA TYR A 222 27.43 -3.81 22.58
C TYR A 222 27.28 -3.30 24.01
N ILE A 223 26.22 -3.78 24.69
CA ILE A 223 25.78 -3.24 25.97
C ILE A 223 25.79 -4.33 27.03
N LYS A 224 26.42 -4.05 28.18
CA LYS A 224 26.49 -4.95 29.33
C LYS A 224 25.23 -4.86 30.16
N TYR A 225 24.57 -5.98 30.37
CA TYR A 225 23.47 -6.17 31.28
C TYR A 225 23.98 -6.89 32.53
N PRO A 226 24.15 -6.21 33.67
CA PRO A 226 24.64 -6.83 34.89
C PRO A 226 23.72 -7.97 35.35
N LEU A 227 24.27 -9.09 35.77
CA LEU A 227 23.49 -10.16 36.41
C LEU A 227 22.90 -9.64 37.73
N ALA A 228 21.64 -9.96 37.99
CA ALA A 228 20.97 -9.54 39.24
C ALA A 228 21.60 -10.15 40.51
N SER A 229 22.39 -11.21 40.36
CA SER A 229 23.20 -11.82 41.44
C SER A 229 24.48 -11.02 41.79
N GLY A 230 24.86 -10.06 40.95
CA GLY A 230 26.09 -9.29 41.09
C GLY A 230 27.37 -9.95 40.52
N ASP A 231 27.28 -11.16 39.97
CA ASP A 231 28.44 -11.95 39.53
C ASP A 231 28.67 -11.84 38.00
N GLY A 232 28.94 -10.64 37.51
CA GLY A 232 29.26 -10.44 36.10
C GLY A 232 28.11 -9.83 35.31
N HIS A 233 28.15 -9.98 34.02
CA HIS A 233 27.16 -9.38 33.06
C HIS A 233 26.97 -10.31 31.86
N LEU A 234 25.88 -10.07 31.13
CA LEU A 234 25.61 -10.61 29.81
C LEU A 234 25.65 -9.43 28.82
N THR A 235 26.40 -9.56 27.71
CA THR A 235 26.48 -8.51 26.70
C THR A 235 25.50 -8.78 25.57
N VAL A 236 24.64 -7.81 25.26
CA VAL A 236 23.75 -7.82 24.10
C VAL A 236 24.25 -6.87 23.01
N ALA A 237 23.88 -7.11 21.75
CA ALA A 237 24.20 -6.23 20.63
C ALA A 237 22.91 -5.70 20.01
N THR A 238 22.81 -4.40 19.78
CA THR A 238 21.63 -3.75 19.22
C THR A 238 21.97 -2.57 18.29
N THR A 239 21.17 -2.37 17.26
CA THR A 239 21.20 -1.16 16.42
C THR A 239 20.29 -0.06 16.94
N ARG A 240 19.45 -0.35 17.95
CA ARG A 240 18.40 0.53 18.48
C ARG A 240 18.49 0.71 20.00
N PRO A 241 19.52 1.41 20.52
CA PRO A 241 19.68 1.60 21.97
C PRO A 241 18.49 2.29 22.65
N GLU A 242 17.74 3.15 21.91
CA GLU A 242 16.57 3.85 22.43
C GLU A 242 15.44 2.92 22.86
N THR A 243 15.32 1.74 22.23
CA THR A 243 14.26 0.78 22.59
C THR A 243 14.62 -0.12 23.78
N LEU A 244 15.89 -0.13 24.19
CA LEU A 244 16.39 -0.88 25.34
C LEU A 244 15.55 -0.64 26.61
N LEU A 245 15.04 0.58 26.78
CA LEU A 245 14.23 0.95 27.94
C LEU A 245 12.91 0.15 28.02
N GLY A 246 12.45 -0.42 26.90
CA GLY A 246 11.29 -1.29 26.78
C GLY A 246 11.61 -2.79 26.90
N ASP A 247 12.85 -3.18 27.17
CA ASP A 247 13.23 -4.60 27.25
C ASP A 247 12.52 -5.30 28.42
N THR A 248 12.01 -6.48 28.16
CA THR A 248 11.32 -7.30 29.14
C THR A 248 11.94 -8.69 29.33
N GLY A 249 12.99 -8.99 28.56
CA GLY A 249 13.79 -10.19 28.70
C GLY A 249 15.09 -10.10 27.90
N VAL A 250 15.95 -11.08 28.13
CA VAL A 250 17.09 -11.40 27.26
C VAL A 250 16.95 -12.85 26.81
N ALA A 251 16.97 -13.10 25.50
CA ALA A 251 16.90 -14.44 24.95
C ALA A 251 18.28 -14.95 24.56
N VAL A 252 18.55 -16.23 24.85
CA VAL A 252 19.76 -16.95 24.48
C VAL A 252 19.38 -18.31 23.91
N ASN A 253 20.22 -18.91 23.07
CA ASN A 253 19.97 -20.27 22.63
C ASN A 253 20.21 -21.22 23.78
N ALA A 254 19.22 -22.05 24.13
CA ALA A 254 19.28 -22.99 25.25
C ALA A 254 20.40 -24.05 25.11
N GLY A 255 20.83 -24.34 23.88
CA GLY A 255 21.93 -25.23 23.55
C GLY A 255 23.32 -24.57 23.59
N ASP A 256 23.40 -23.22 23.71
CA ASP A 256 24.70 -22.51 23.72
C ASP A 256 25.42 -22.71 25.05
N PRO A 257 26.62 -23.34 25.04
CA PRO A 257 27.36 -23.59 26.26
C PRO A 257 27.79 -22.35 27.04
N ARG A 258 27.83 -21.19 26.38
CA ARG A 258 28.16 -19.89 26.98
C ARG A 258 27.08 -19.42 27.95
N TYR A 259 25.80 -19.71 27.64
CA TYR A 259 24.64 -19.09 28.28
C TYR A 259 23.66 -20.08 28.93
N LYS A 260 23.73 -21.37 28.64
CA LYS A 260 22.77 -22.37 29.13
C LYS A 260 22.58 -22.35 30.66
N GLU A 261 23.65 -22.08 31.43
CA GLU A 261 23.59 -21.98 32.89
C GLU A 261 22.99 -20.65 33.40
N LEU A 262 22.77 -19.73 32.51
CA LEU A 262 22.15 -18.43 32.82
C LEU A 262 20.63 -18.41 32.54
N VAL A 263 20.10 -19.38 31.81
CA VAL A 263 18.67 -19.51 31.55
C VAL A 263 17.91 -19.66 32.88
N GLY A 264 16.85 -18.82 33.03
CA GLY A 264 16.08 -18.78 34.29
C GLY A 264 16.65 -17.81 35.34
N ARG A 265 17.85 -17.24 35.12
CA ARG A 265 18.39 -16.14 35.94
C ARG A 265 17.85 -14.80 35.47
N GLU A 266 18.20 -13.73 36.16
CA GLU A 266 17.79 -12.35 35.83
C GLU A 266 19.01 -11.46 35.58
N VAL A 267 18.80 -10.47 34.69
CA VAL A 267 19.72 -9.33 34.51
C VAL A 267 19.04 -8.05 34.98
N VAL A 268 19.85 -7.05 35.25
CA VAL A 268 19.39 -5.68 35.56
C VAL A 268 19.45 -4.86 34.29
N LEU A 269 18.30 -4.38 33.84
CA LEU A 269 18.19 -3.50 32.70
C LEU A 269 19.00 -2.21 32.95
N PRO A 270 19.96 -1.86 32.09
CA PRO A 270 20.71 -0.63 32.21
C PRO A 270 19.80 0.59 32.34
N ILE A 271 20.28 1.66 32.99
CA ILE A 271 19.59 2.93 33.18
C ILE A 271 18.36 2.83 34.11
N LEU A 272 17.38 1.97 33.79
CA LEU A 272 16.13 1.89 34.54
C LEU A 272 16.21 0.97 35.78
N GLY A 273 17.19 0.10 35.87
CA GLY A 273 17.37 -0.80 37.01
C GLY A 273 16.32 -1.92 37.16
N ARG A 274 15.41 -2.08 36.19
CA ARG A 274 14.40 -3.14 36.19
C ARG A 274 15.05 -4.52 36.05
N ARG A 275 14.61 -5.53 36.81
CA ARG A 275 15.03 -6.91 36.64
C ARG A 275 14.21 -7.55 35.55
N ILE A 276 14.88 -8.24 34.62
CA ILE A 276 14.29 -8.95 33.49
C ILE A 276 14.89 -10.35 33.38
N PRO A 277 14.10 -11.37 33.00
CA PRO A 277 14.56 -12.76 32.94
C PRO A 277 15.44 -13.01 31.72
N ILE A 278 16.34 -14.03 31.87
CA ILE A 278 17.03 -14.65 30.75
C ILE A 278 16.23 -15.91 30.34
N VAL A 279 15.74 -15.91 29.10
CA VAL A 279 14.94 -17.03 28.55
C VAL A 279 15.73 -17.80 27.49
N GLY A 280 15.49 -19.10 27.43
CA GLY A 280 16.11 -19.98 26.42
C GLY A 280 15.17 -20.13 25.21
N ASP A 281 15.64 -19.82 24.00
CA ASP A 281 14.84 -19.97 22.77
C ASP A 281 15.75 -20.40 21.60
N ASP A 282 15.35 -21.47 20.89
CA ASP A 282 16.13 -22.04 19.79
C ASP A 282 16.16 -21.14 18.55
N ALA A 283 15.29 -20.12 18.45
CA ALA A 283 15.30 -19.13 17.37
C ALA A 283 16.48 -18.14 17.48
N VAL A 284 17.19 -18.09 18.63
CA VAL A 284 18.35 -17.21 18.79
C VAL A 284 19.57 -17.78 18.09
N GLU A 285 20.11 -17.01 17.13
CA GLU A 285 21.32 -17.36 16.39
C GLU A 285 22.58 -17.19 17.26
N THR A 286 23.32 -18.26 17.47
CA THR A 286 24.52 -18.30 18.34
C THR A 286 25.70 -17.51 17.78
N GLU A 287 25.77 -17.37 16.45
CA GLU A 287 26.90 -16.73 15.73
C GLU A 287 26.66 -15.24 15.43
N PHE A 288 25.43 -14.73 15.61
CA PHE A 288 25.12 -13.32 15.37
C PHE A 288 25.35 -12.48 16.62
N GLY A 289 26.09 -11.37 16.49
CA GLY A 289 26.40 -10.46 17.59
C GLY A 289 27.12 -11.17 18.74
N THR A 290 26.48 -11.25 19.89
CA THR A 290 27.01 -11.95 21.08
C THR A 290 26.36 -13.35 21.27
N GLY A 291 25.34 -13.69 20.49
CA GLY A 291 24.50 -14.87 20.74
C GLY A 291 23.47 -14.64 21.87
N ALA A 292 23.38 -13.42 22.38
CA ALA A 292 22.36 -13.00 23.35
C ALA A 292 21.56 -11.82 22.76
N LEU A 293 20.26 -11.99 22.70
CA LEU A 293 19.33 -11.05 22.10
C LEU A 293 18.53 -10.33 23.21
N LYS A 294 18.55 -9.00 23.23
CA LYS A 294 17.59 -8.23 24.04
C LYS A 294 16.20 -8.43 23.48
N VAL A 295 15.19 -8.59 24.32
CA VAL A 295 13.82 -8.82 23.89
C VAL A 295 12.95 -7.61 24.25
N THR A 296 12.53 -6.87 23.20
CA THR A 296 11.68 -5.68 23.30
C THR A 296 10.36 -5.92 22.55
N PRO A 297 9.40 -6.66 23.11
CA PRO A 297 8.18 -7.05 22.39
C PRO A 297 7.36 -5.87 21.86
N GLY A 298 7.50 -4.68 22.44
CA GLY A 298 6.82 -3.46 22.01
C GLY A 298 7.38 -2.83 20.73
N HIS A 299 8.60 -3.20 20.27
CA HIS A 299 9.34 -2.47 19.24
C HIS A 299 10.06 -3.31 18.19
N ASP A 300 9.91 -4.64 18.22
CA ASP A 300 10.48 -5.54 17.23
C ASP A 300 9.55 -6.73 16.97
N PRO A 301 9.25 -7.09 15.69
CA PRO A 301 8.34 -8.19 15.38
C PRO A 301 8.84 -9.58 15.86
N VAL A 302 10.15 -9.81 15.82
CA VAL A 302 10.74 -11.09 16.29
C VAL A 302 10.66 -11.15 17.81
N ASP A 303 10.97 -10.03 18.48
CA ASP A 303 10.89 -9.92 19.94
C ASP A 303 9.43 -10.02 20.42
N PHE A 304 8.46 -9.56 19.62
CA PHE A 304 7.04 -9.72 19.92
C PHE A 304 6.64 -11.21 19.97
N GLU A 305 7.04 -11.99 18.95
CA GLU A 305 6.79 -13.43 18.90
C GLU A 305 7.51 -14.18 20.05
N LEU A 306 8.75 -13.78 20.36
CA LEU A 306 9.49 -14.29 21.52
C LEU A 306 8.74 -13.96 22.83
N GLY A 307 8.27 -12.73 22.96
CA GLY A 307 7.50 -12.28 24.10
C GLY A 307 6.22 -13.08 24.32
N GLU A 308 5.46 -13.35 23.27
CA GLU A 308 4.26 -14.21 23.34
C GLU A 308 4.61 -15.65 23.77
N ARG A 309 5.68 -16.26 23.20
CA ARG A 309 6.09 -17.63 23.56
C ARG A 309 6.53 -17.78 25.01
N HIS A 310 7.20 -16.76 25.55
CA HIS A 310 7.75 -16.78 26.90
C HIS A 310 6.90 -16.02 27.93
N GLY A 311 5.74 -15.46 27.55
CA GLY A 311 4.87 -14.70 28.43
C GLY A 311 5.51 -13.43 28.98
N LEU A 312 6.40 -12.79 28.21
CA LEU A 312 7.05 -11.54 28.60
C LEU A 312 6.10 -10.35 28.44
N PRO A 313 6.14 -9.34 29.34
CA PRO A 313 5.34 -8.15 29.20
C PRO A 313 5.67 -7.36 27.93
N ILE A 314 4.66 -6.70 27.37
CA ILE A 314 4.83 -5.78 26.24
C ILE A 314 4.94 -4.37 26.81
N ILE A 315 6.10 -3.74 26.67
CA ILE A 315 6.34 -2.36 27.06
C ILE A 315 6.72 -1.54 25.82
N THR A 316 5.92 -0.52 25.54
CA THR A 316 6.22 0.47 24.48
C THR A 316 6.85 1.70 25.10
N VAL A 317 7.96 2.20 24.52
CA VAL A 317 8.68 3.38 24.99
C VAL A 317 8.58 4.57 24.04
N LEU A 318 7.85 4.43 22.94
CA LEU A 318 7.62 5.47 21.95
C LEU A 318 6.14 5.86 21.90
N ASN A 319 5.90 7.16 21.74
CA ASN A 319 4.62 7.72 21.33
C ASN A 319 4.41 7.54 19.81
N LEU A 320 3.18 7.74 19.34
CA LEU A 320 2.84 7.64 17.91
C LEU A 320 3.52 8.68 17.04
N ASP A 321 3.99 9.78 17.59
CA ASP A 321 4.77 10.82 16.88
C ASP A 321 6.27 10.52 16.82
N GLY A 322 6.72 9.41 17.44
CA GLY A 322 8.12 8.98 17.49
C GLY A 322 8.92 9.65 18.60
N THR A 323 8.30 10.35 19.53
CA THR A 323 8.94 10.81 20.77
C THR A 323 8.93 9.71 21.83
N MET A 324 9.86 9.78 22.78
CA MET A 324 9.88 8.87 23.93
C MET A 324 8.68 9.15 24.84
N ASN A 325 8.04 8.09 25.35
CA ASN A 325 6.91 8.20 26.27
C ASN A 325 7.35 8.12 27.75
N ALA A 326 6.39 8.12 28.68
CA ALA A 326 6.64 8.10 30.13
C ALA A 326 7.40 6.84 30.61
N GLU A 327 7.26 5.68 29.91
CA GLU A 327 7.99 4.46 30.25
C GLU A 327 9.51 4.59 30.00
N ALA A 328 9.93 5.58 29.21
CA ALA A 328 11.33 5.89 28.96
C ALA A 328 11.99 6.70 30.09
N GLY A 329 11.26 7.06 31.15
CA GLY A 329 11.78 7.77 32.31
C GLY A 329 12.33 9.15 31.97
N THR A 330 13.60 9.39 32.26
CA THR A 330 14.25 10.72 32.07
C THR A 330 14.34 11.18 30.61
N TYR A 331 14.06 10.31 29.66
CA TYR A 331 14.07 10.63 28.22
C TYR A 331 12.68 10.97 27.66
N GLU A 332 11.64 11.01 28.50
CA GLU A 332 10.27 11.36 28.11
C GLU A 332 10.24 12.68 27.31
N GLY A 333 9.50 12.68 26.20
CA GLY A 333 9.33 13.82 25.30
C GLY A 333 10.50 14.08 24.33
N MET A 334 11.61 13.35 24.45
CA MET A 334 12.73 13.47 23.50
C MET A 334 12.37 12.79 22.18
N ASP A 335 12.85 13.36 21.05
CA ASP A 335 12.88 12.63 19.77
C ASP A 335 13.71 11.35 19.92
N ARG A 336 13.26 10.25 19.34
CA ARG A 336 13.86 8.91 19.49
C ARG A 336 15.35 8.86 19.10
N PHE A 337 15.75 9.62 18.08
CA PHE A 337 17.17 9.65 17.65
C PHE A 337 18.04 10.46 18.61
N LYS A 338 17.52 11.56 19.15
CA LYS A 338 18.20 12.32 20.20
C LYS A 338 18.29 11.52 21.49
N ALA A 339 17.22 10.80 21.83
CA ALA A 339 17.22 9.89 22.97
C ALA A 339 18.28 8.78 22.79
N ARG A 340 18.42 8.21 21.58
CA ARG A 340 19.47 7.23 21.26
C ARG A 340 20.87 7.77 21.59
N GLU A 341 21.19 8.99 21.11
CA GLU A 341 22.49 9.64 21.37
C GLU A 341 22.73 9.82 22.87
N GLN A 342 21.72 10.29 23.62
CA GLN A 342 21.84 10.51 25.05
C GLN A 342 21.97 9.18 25.83
N ILE A 343 21.18 8.17 25.49
CA ILE A 343 21.25 6.83 26.10
C ILE A 343 22.64 6.20 25.90
N VAL A 344 23.21 6.32 24.71
CA VAL A 344 24.55 5.83 24.44
C VAL A 344 25.59 6.54 25.31
N ALA A 345 25.51 7.87 25.44
CA ALA A 345 26.41 8.63 26.32
C ALA A 345 26.28 8.24 27.78
N ASP A 346 25.03 8.01 28.26
CA ASP A 346 24.77 7.61 29.65
C ASP A 346 25.25 6.17 29.92
N LEU A 347 25.13 5.26 28.96
CA LEU A 347 25.70 3.90 29.03
C LEU A 347 27.22 3.92 29.08
N GLU A 348 27.87 4.77 28.29
CA GLU A 348 29.32 4.98 28.32
C GLU A 348 29.77 5.52 29.67
N ALA A 349 29.11 6.55 30.19
CA ALA A 349 29.40 7.13 31.50
C ALA A 349 29.26 6.12 32.66
N GLN A 350 28.33 5.18 32.55
CA GLN A 350 28.16 4.07 33.51
C GLN A 350 29.12 2.89 33.29
N GLY A 351 29.95 2.90 32.24
CA GLY A 351 30.84 1.80 31.88
C GLY A 351 30.12 0.54 31.36
N LEU A 352 28.87 0.72 30.92
CA LEU A 352 28.01 -0.36 30.42
C LEU A 352 28.06 -0.48 28.89
N LEU A 353 28.56 0.51 28.18
CA LEU A 353 28.88 0.40 26.75
C LEU A 353 30.23 -0.32 26.59
N GLU A 354 30.24 -1.47 25.94
CA GLU A 354 31.47 -2.26 25.77
C GLU A 354 32.25 -1.83 24.53
N LYS A 355 31.55 -1.74 23.39
CA LYS A 355 32.09 -1.27 22.11
C LYS A 355 30.96 -0.84 21.17
N VAL A 356 31.34 -0.16 20.10
CA VAL A 356 30.48 0.19 18.97
C VAL A 356 31.18 -0.24 17.69
N GLU A 357 30.45 -0.86 16.78
CA GLU A 357 30.96 -1.32 15.47
C GLU A 357 30.05 -0.83 14.36
N ASP A 358 30.61 -0.56 13.19
CA ASP A 358 29.83 -0.24 12.00
C ASP A 358 29.12 -1.49 11.51
N LEU A 359 27.86 -1.37 11.14
CA LEU A 359 27.02 -2.44 10.60
C LEU A 359 26.27 -1.97 9.37
N GLN A 360 26.42 -2.73 8.28
CA GLN A 360 25.53 -2.58 7.13
C GLN A 360 24.21 -3.30 7.43
N HIS A 361 23.11 -2.57 7.43
CA HIS A 361 21.80 -3.14 7.69
C HIS A 361 20.71 -2.43 6.88
N SER A 362 19.56 -3.06 6.77
CA SER A 362 18.41 -2.56 6.03
C SER A 362 17.42 -1.88 6.97
N ILE A 363 17.04 -0.64 6.68
CA ILE A 363 16.07 0.13 7.47
C ILE A 363 14.80 0.34 6.65
N GLY A 364 13.64 0.07 7.25
CA GLY A 364 12.33 0.30 6.66
C GLY A 364 11.97 1.80 6.62
N HIS A 365 11.58 2.27 5.44
CA HIS A 365 11.10 3.64 5.21
C HIS A 365 9.68 3.63 4.68
N CYS A 366 8.89 4.59 5.09
CA CYS A 366 7.56 4.79 4.53
C CYS A 366 7.65 5.15 3.04
N GLN A 367 7.06 4.36 2.18
CA GLN A 367 7.07 4.56 0.72
C GLN A 367 6.55 5.95 0.29
N ARG A 368 5.74 6.62 1.12
CA ARG A 368 5.07 7.88 0.76
C ARG A 368 5.79 9.12 1.26
N CYS A 369 6.37 9.07 2.45
CA CYS A 369 7.02 10.23 3.06
C CYS A 369 8.51 10.04 3.34
N THR A 370 9.05 8.85 3.09
CA THR A 370 10.46 8.47 3.26
C THR A 370 10.98 8.49 4.71
N GLN A 371 10.10 8.71 5.70
CA GLN A 371 10.49 8.61 7.11
C GLN A 371 10.74 7.18 7.53
N ILE A 372 11.65 6.98 8.48
CA ILE A 372 11.92 5.70 9.12
C ILE A 372 10.65 5.21 9.83
N VAL A 373 10.27 3.98 9.54
CA VAL A 373 9.12 3.29 10.11
C VAL A 373 9.47 2.74 11.48
N GLU A 374 8.52 2.83 12.41
CA GLU A 374 8.65 2.28 13.76
C GLU A 374 7.73 1.05 13.94
N PRO A 375 8.28 -0.12 14.27
CA PRO A 375 7.45 -1.21 14.77
C PRO A 375 6.83 -0.82 16.11
N LEU A 376 5.50 -0.84 16.20
CA LEU A 376 4.74 -0.51 17.41
C LEU A 376 3.58 -1.47 17.61
N VAL A 377 3.27 -1.81 18.84
CA VAL A 377 2.05 -2.57 19.18
C VAL A 377 0.85 -1.63 19.17
N SER A 378 -0.19 -1.99 18.44
CA SER A 378 -1.40 -1.20 18.29
C SER A 378 -2.62 -2.08 18.05
N LEU A 379 -3.77 -1.60 18.51
CA LEU A 379 -5.06 -2.24 18.28
C LEU A 379 -5.56 -1.86 16.88
N GLN A 380 -5.54 -2.81 15.94
CA GLN A 380 -5.84 -2.60 14.53
C GLN A 380 -6.83 -3.65 14.00
N TRP A 381 -7.36 -3.42 12.81
CA TRP A 381 -8.14 -4.40 12.06
C TRP A 381 -7.24 -5.22 11.14
N PHE A 382 -7.43 -6.54 11.15
CA PHE A 382 -6.63 -7.49 10.37
C PHE A 382 -7.50 -8.42 9.55
N VAL A 383 -6.96 -8.85 8.40
CA VAL A 383 -7.43 -10.02 7.66
C VAL A 383 -6.54 -11.19 8.00
N GLN A 384 -7.14 -12.30 8.45
CA GLN A 384 -6.47 -13.58 8.62
C GLN A 384 -6.14 -14.13 7.24
N ILE A 385 -4.86 -14.01 6.84
CA ILE A 385 -4.48 -14.18 5.43
C ILE A 385 -4.23 -15.64 5.06
N GLN A 386 -3.74 -16.47 5.96
CA GLN A 386 -3.36 -17.86 5.67
C GLN A 386 -4.49 -18.72 5.10
N PRO A 387 -5.75 -18.66 5.60
CA PRO A 387 -6.86 -19.39 5.00
C PRO A 387 -7.18 -18.99 3.56
N LEU A 388 -6.84 -17.74 3.16
CA LEU A 388 -7.02 -17.20 1.82
C LEU A 388 -5.82 -17.50 0.92
N ALA A 389 -4.61 -17.45 1.45
CA ALA A 389 -3.37 -17.71 0.72
C ALA A 389 -3.24 -19.17 0.28
N LYS A 390 -3.63 -20.11 1.15
CA LYS A 390 -3.51 -21.54 0.89
C LYS A 390 -4.18 -22.00 -0.42
N PRO A 391 -5.46 -21.74 -0.70
CA PRO A 391 -6.06 -22.11 -1.98
C PRO A 391 -5.45 -21.37 -3.18
N ALA A 392 -5.03 -20.09 -3.00
CA ALA A 392 -4.37 -19.34 -4.06
C ALA A 392 -2.99 -19.92 -4.42
N LEU A 393 -2.25 -20.43 -3.45
CA LEU A 393 -1.00 -21.14 -3.66
C LEU A 393 -1.22 -22.49 -4.39
N GLU A 394 -2.26 -23.21 -4.00
CA GLU A 394 -2.57 -24.53 -4.57
C GLU A 394 -2.92 -24.46 -6.07
N VAL A 395 -3.68 -23.45 -6.53
CA VAL A 395 -4.03 -23.31 -7.95
C VAL A 395 -2.84 -23.00 -8.84
N VAL A 396 -1.77 -22.42 -8.31
CA VAL A 396 -0.51 -22.25 -9.03
C VAL A 396 0.29 -23.55 -9.04
N ARG A 397 0.41 -24.23 -7.91
CA ARG A 397 1.14 -25.50 -7.78
C ARG A 397 0.58 -26.62 -8.64
N ASN A 398 -0.75 -26.70 -8.74
CA ASN A 398 -1.42 -27.72 -9.58
C ASN A 398 -1.53 -27.32 -11.05
N GLY A 399 -1.06 -26.13 -11.44
CA GLY A 399 -1.04 -25.65 -12.83
C GLY A 399 -2.37 -25.11 -13.36
N THR A 400 -3.40 -24.99 -12.52
CA THR A 400 -4.67 -24.33 -12.89
C THR A 400 -4.44 -22.86 -13.26
N VAL A 401 -3.57 -22.17 -12.51
CA VAL A 401 -3.05 -20.85 -12.83
C VAL A 401 -1.55 -20.98 -13.15
N ARG A 402 -1.11 -20.49 -14.31
CA ARG A 402 0.29 -20.50 -14.70
C ARG A 402 0.89 -19.10 -14.66
N ILE A 403 2.01 -18.96 -14.01
CA ILE A 403 2.80 -17.72 -13.96
C ILE A 403 3.84 -17.76 -15.08
N LEU A 404 3.86 -16.75 -15.94
CA LEU A 404 4.79 -16.63 -17.05
C LEU A 404 5.63 -15.35 -16.93
N PRO A 405 6.96 -15.43 -17.08
CA PRO A 405 7.78 -16.64 -17.21
C PRO A 405 7.84 -17.44 -15.89
N GLU A 406 8.01 -18.76 -16.01
CA GLU A 406 7.92 -19.73 -14.89
C GLU A 406 8.83 -19.43 -13.69
N ARG A 407 9.97 -18.76 -13.95
CA ARG A 407 10.90 -18.35 -12.88
C ARG A 407 10.24 -17.53 -11.74
N PHE A 408 9.14 -16.84 -12.03
CA PHE A 408 8.40 -16.07 -11.00
C PHE A 408 7.45 -16.92 -10.17
N SER A 409 7.22 -18.19 -10.52
CA SER A 409 6.39 -19.09 -9.69
C SER A 409 7.01 -19.29 -8.31
N LYS A 410 8.33 -19.46 -8.24
CA LYS A 410 9.03 -19.57 -6.95
C LYS A 410 8.94 -18.31 -6.09
N VAL A 411 8.98 -17.13 -6.74
CA VAL A 411 8.81 -15.85 -6.04
C VAL A 411 7.40 -15.75 -5.46
N TYR A 412 6.39 -16.12 -6.26
CA TYR A 412 5.00 -16.16 -5.82
C TYR A 412 4.79 -17.14 -4.65
N GLU A 413 5.31 -18.36 -4.78
CA GLU A 413 5.18 -19.39 -3.74
C GLU A 413 5.82 -18.94 -2.42
N ASN A 414 7.06 -18.46 -2.47
CA ASN A 414 7.75 -17.94 -1.29
C ASN A 414 6.99 -16.77 -0.63
N TRP A 415 6.43 -15.87 -1.44
CA TRP A 415 5.61 -14.78 -0.93
C TRP A 415 4.35 -15.29 -0.23
N MET A 416 3.59 -16.19 -0.86
CA MET A 416 2.33 -16.71 -0.34
C MET A 416 2.48 -17.57 0.92
N GLU A 417 3.61 -18.28 1.05
CA GLU A 417 3.92 -19.09 2.22
C GLU A 417 4.28 -18.26 3.45
N ASN A 418 4.88 -17.08 3.24
CA ASN A 418 5.40 -16.22 4.32
C ASN A 418 4.50 -15.02 4.64
N LEU A 419 3.28 -14.97 4.10
CA LEU A 419 2.33 -13.90 4.40
C LEU A 419 1.94 -13.93 5.88
N ARG A 420 2.00 -12.75 6.51
CA ARG A 420 1.43 -12.48 7.83
C ARG A 420 0.01 -11.93 7.69
N ASP A 421 -0.73 -11.89 8.81
CA ASP A 421 -2.05 -11.26 8.83
C ASP A 421 -1.97 -9.81 8.38
N TRP A 422 -2.84 -9.44 7.47
CA TRP A 422 -2.80 -8.13 6.82
C TRP A 422 -3.49 -7.08 7.66
N CYS A 423 -2.75 -6.08 8.14
CA CYS A 423 -3.31 -4.90 8.77
C CYS A 423 -4.03 -4.03 7.73
N ILE A 424 -5.35 -3.93 7.87
CA ILE A 424 -6.21 -3.22 6.89
C ILE A 424 -6.70 -1.86 7.38
N SER A 425 -6.49 -1.48 8.64
CA SER A 425 -6.88 -0.17 9.17
C SER A 425 -5.78 0.88 8.95
N ARG A 426 -6.19 2.09 8.62
CA ARG A 426 -5.34 3.27 8.43
C ARG A 426 -5.96 4.47 9.15
N GLN A 427 -5.17 5.20 9.92
CA GLN A 427 -5.57 6.39 10.65
C GLN A 427 -5.55 7.62 9.74
N LEU A 428 -6.20 7.49 8.58
CA LEU A 428 -6.35 8.53 7.57
C LEU A 428 -7.71 9.22 7.72
N TRP A 429 -7.85 10.35 7.05
CA TRP A 429 -9.14 11.00 6.87
C TRP A 429 -9.75 10.72 5.49
N TRP A 430 -8.93 10.32 4.52
CA TRP A 430 -9.28 10.06 3.15
C TRP A 430 -9.26 8.56 2.80
N GLY A 431 -10.39 8.03 2.31
CA GLY A 431 -10.54 6.64 1.88
C GLY A 431 -11.88 6.02 2.21
N HIS A 432 -11.96 4.70 2.11
CA HIS A 432 -13.13 3.91 2.54
C HIS A 432 -13.13 3.76 4.06
N ARG A 433 -14.10 4.34 4.71
CA ARG A 433 -14.26 4.21 6.16
C ARG A 433 -14.68 2.80 6.54
N ILE A 434 -14.08 2.24 7.59
CA ILE A 434 -14.40 0.90 8.08
C ILE A 434 -15.89 0.81 8.44
N PRO A 435 -16.64 -0.19 7.91
CA PRO A 435 -18.08 -0.32 8.10
C PRO A 435 -18.43 -1.00 9.42
N VAL A 436 -17.92 -0.43 10.52
CA VAL A 436 -18.15 -0.87 11.88
C VAL A 436 -18.65 0.31 12.71
N TRP A 437 -19.70 0.09 13.51
CA TRP A 437 -20.25 1.08 14.41
C TRP A 437 -20.24 0.56 15.84
N TYR A 438 -20.05 1.45 16.77
CA TYR A 438 -20.06 1.21 18.21
C TYR A 438 -21.25 1.94 18.84
N CYS A 439 -22.07 1.20 19.57
CA CYS A 439 -23.14 1.82 20.34
C CYS A 439 -22.57 2.42 21.62
N ASN A 440 -22.68 3.75 21.78
CA ASN A 440 -22.18 4.44 22.97
C ASN A 440 -23.01 4.11 24.24
N ALA A 441 -24.26 3.63 24.08
CA ALA A 441 -25.12 3.29 25.18
C ALA A 441 -24.86 1.90 25.80
N CYS A 442 -24.49 0.89 24.97
CA CYS A 442 -24.33 -0.49 25.47
C CYS A 442 -23.02 -1.17 25.02
N GLY A 443 -22.16 -0.49 24.29
CA GLY A 443 -20.87 -1.02 23.82
C GLY A 443 -20.96 -2.04 22.69
N THR A 444 -22.14 -2.34 22.15
CA THR A 444 -22.29 -3.31 21.04
C THR A 444 -21.54 -2.83 19.80
N GLU A 445 -20.74 -3.73 19.23
CA GLU A 445 -20.14 -3.58 17.91
C GLU A 445 -21.11 -4.04 16.83
N ILE A 446 -21.31 -3.21 15.80
CA ILE A 446 -22.26 -3.43 14.70
C ILE A 446 -21.47 -3.41 13.39
N VAL A 447 -21.52 -4.49 12.63
CA VAL A 447 -20.80 -4.65 11.35
C VAL A 447 -21.81 -4.88 10.24
N GLU A 448 -22.06 -3.83 9.44
CA GLU A 448 -23.13 -3.84 8.43
C GLU A 448 -22.67 -3.16 7.13
N THR A 449 -23.33 -3.55 6.02
CA THR A 449 -23.09 -2.95 4.70
C THR A 449 -23.66 -1.53 4.58
N ASP A 450 -24.81 -1.31 5.21
CA ASP A 450 -25.51 -0.03 5.23
C ASP A 450 -25.32 0.66 6.60
N ASP A 451 -25.44 1.96 6.62
CA ASP A 451 -25.27 2.73 7.87
C ASP A 451 -26.45 2.42 8.81
N PRO A 452 -26.19 1.82 9.99
CA PRO A 452 -27.25 1.52 10.95
C PRO A 452 -27.83 2.81 11.55
N THR A 453 -29.15 2.86 11.71
CA THR A 453 -29.83 4.00 12.33
C THR A 453 -30.07 3.80 13.83
N VAL A 454 -30.10 2.54 14.28
CA VAL A 454 -30.32 2.15 15.67
C VAL A 454 -29.47 0.93 16.03
N CYS A 455 -29.10 0.83 17.28
CA CYS A 455 -28.40 -0.33 17.82
C CYS A 455 -29.35 -1.55 17.87
N PRO A 456 -29.00 -2.70 17.25
CA PRO A 456 -29.84 -3.90 17.25
C PRO A 456 -30.02 -4.52 18.65
N SER A 457 -29.10 -4.22 19.59
CA SER A 457 -29.13 -4.79 20.94
C SER A 457 -29.95 -3.98 21.94
N CYS A 458 -29.90 -2.61 21.88
CA CYS A 458 -30.57 -1.77 22.88
C CYS A 458 -31.50 -0.69 22.31
N GLY A 459 -31.59 -0.58 20.96
CA GLY A 459 -32.46 0.39 20.29
C GLY A 459 -31.96 1.85 20.33
N SER A 460 -30.79 2.11 20.89
CA SER A 460 -30.20 3.48 20.92
C SER A 460 -29.78 3.92 19.51
N ASN A 461 -29.97 5.21 19.22
CA ASN A 461 -29.46 5.85 18.00
C ASN A 461 -28.10 6.53 18.20
N ASP A 462 -27.53 6.47 19.40
CA ASP A 462 -26.19 7.00 19.69
C ASP A 462 -25.13 6.00 19.23
N LEU A 463 -24.81 6.08 17.93
CA LEU A 463 -23.87 5.21 17.26
C LEU A 463 -22.68 6.01 16.74
N ARG A 464 -21.48 5.51 16.96
CA ARG A 464 -20.23 6.07 16.44
C ARG A 464 -19.59 5.08 15.46
N GLN A 465 -19.40 5.49 14.22
CA GLN A 465 -18.65 4.68 13.23
C GLN A 465 -17.16 4.69 13.58
N ASP A 466 -16.48 3.57 13.31
CA ASP A 466 -15.01 3.48 13.37
C ASP A 466 -14.36 4.64 12.60
N GLU A 467 -13.31 5.24 13.14
CA GLU A 467 -12.68 6.44 12.58
C GLU A 467 -11.67 6.11 11.49
N ASP A 468 -11.17 4.88 11.47
CA ASP A 468 -10.15 4.42 10.56
C ASP A 468 -10.69 4.18 9.14
N MET A 469 -9.80 4.33 8.18
CA MET A 469 -10.02 3.98 6.79
C MET A 469 -9.47 2.59 6.50
N LEU A 470 -10.01 1.94 5.48
CA LEU A 470 -9.42 0.72 4.93
C LEU A 470 -8.17 1.03 4.11
N ASP A 471 -7.21 0.13 4.13
CA ASP A 471 -6.07 0.12 3.22
C ASP A 471 -6.55 0.25 1.77
N THR A 472 -5.87 1.06 0.96
CA THR A 472 -6.18 1.26 -0.46
C THR A 472 -6.26 -0.06 -1.23
N TRP A 473 -5.38 -1.01 -0.92
CA TRP A 473 -5.38 -2.33 -1.56
C TRP A 473 -6.62 -3.17 -1.28
N PHE A 474 -7.34 -2.89 -0.20
CA PHE A 474 -8.60 -3.56 0.09
C PHE A 474 -9.69 -3.23 -0.96
N SER A 475 -9.67 -2.03 -1.52
CA SER A 475 -10.56 -1.65 -2.63
C SER A 475 -9.98 -2.03 -3.99
N SER A 476 -8.67 -1.82 -4.20
CA SER A 476 -8.01 -2.11 -5.48
C SER A 476 -8.00 -3.61 -5.80
N GLY A 477 -7.91 -4.47 -4.79
CA GLY A 477 -8.02 -5.93 -4.95
C GLY A 477 -9.39 -6.40 -5.46
N LEU A 478 -10.45 -5.61 -5.24
CA LEU A 478 -11.80 -5.91 -5.73
C LEU A 478 -12.07 -5.39 -7.15
N TRP A 479 -11.14 -4.63 -7.72
CA TRP A 479 -11.29 -3.91 -8.97
C TRP A 479 -11.81 -4.77 -10.14
N PRO A 480 -11.32 -6.01 -10.36
CA PRO A 480 -11.76 -6.84 -11.49
C PRO A 480 -13.25 -7.16 -11.51
N HIS A 481 -13.94 -7.12 -10.38
CA HIS A 481 -15.37 -7.43 -10.30
C HIS A 481 -16.24 -6.27 -9.80
N SER A 482 -15.69 -5.37 -8.98
CA SER A 482 -16.43 -4.18 -8.53
C SER A 482 -16.75 -3.22 -9.68
N THR A 483 -15.86 -3.11 -10.68
CA THR A 483 -16.09 -2.34 -11.91
C THR A 483 -17.12 -2.96 -12.84
N LEU A 484 -17.41 -4.23 -12.69
CA LEU A 484 -18.43 -4.96 -13.45
C LEU A 484 -19.77 -5.05 -12.72
N GLY A 485 -19.87 -4.41 -11.54
CA GLY A 485 -21.14 -4.24 -10.81
C GLY A 485 -21.34 -5.17 -9.62
N TRP A 486 -20.34 -6.05 -9.28
CA TRP A 486 -20.44 -6.85 -8.06
C TRP A 486 -20.63 -5.94 -6.83
N PRO A 487 -21.48 -6.32 -5.82
CA PRO A 487 -22.03 -7.65 -5.54
C PRO A 487 -23.31 -8.03 -6.29
N ASP A 488 -23.81 -7.20 -7.20
CA ASP A 488 -24.96 -7.57 -8.01
C ASP A 488 -24.56 -8.53 -9.15
N GLU A 489 -25.46 -9.44 -9.54
CA GLU A 489 -25.27 -10.30 -10.70
C GLU A 489 -25.60 -9.57 -12.00
N THR A 490 -24.70 -8.68 -12.42
CA THR A 490 -24.87 -7.92 -13.67
C THR A 490 -24.58 -8.77 -14.89
N GLU A 491 -25.11 -8.35 -16.06
CA GLU A 491 -24.80 -8.98 -17.35
C GLU A 491 -23.30 -8.85 -17.69
N SER A 492 -22.66 -7.76 -17.27
CA SER A 492 -21.22 -7.51 -17.49
C SER A 492 -20.31 -8.41 -16.65
N LEU A 493 -20.82 -8.97 -15.55
CA LEU A 493 -20.06 -9.85 -14.66
C LEU A 493 -20.13 -11.31 -15.11
N LYS A 494 -21.17 -11.69 -15.84
CA LYS A 494 -21.39 -13.04 -16.43
C LYS A 494 -20.57 -13.24 -17.69
#